data_403b90aef436a375bc3414ebefdc2b4e
#
_entry.id   403b90aef436a375bc3414ebefdc2b4e
#
_cell.length_a   1.000
_cell.length_b   1.000
_cell.length_c   1.000
_cell.angle_alpha   90.00
_cell.angle_beta   90.00
_cell.angle_gamma   90.00
#
_symmetry.space_group_name_H-M   'P 1'
#
loop_
_entity.id
_entity.type
_entity.pdbx_description
1 polymer ?
#
loop_
_entity_poly.entity_id
_entity_poly.type
_entity_poly.pdbx_seq_one_letter_code
_entity_poly.pdbx_strand_id
1 'polypeptide(L)'
;MRVAIHARVSTDDRGQCPENQLIALREWCARSGHEVAGEYVEHESGRKGTERRAHFARLFEDASRRKFDMVLFWALDRFSREGMVQTIMHLQRLDTYGVKFHSYTEAHLNTDNELVRNVLLAVLSSLAKIEAQKISERTKAGLERARRRGARIGRPQLEAGLRSEITQRLADGATPFAVARALVARFNQIERI
;
A
#
# COMPACT_ATOMS: atom_id res chain seq x y z
N MET A 1 -2.06 27.72 7.82
CA MET A 1 -1.37 26.74 6.94
C MET A 1 -2.37 26.22 5.93
N ARG A 2 -1.90 25.83 4.74
CA ARG A 2 -2.73 25.14 3.73
C ARG A 2 -2.83 23.66 4.10
N VAL A 3 -4.04 23.15 4.21
CA VAL A 3 -4.30 21.78 4.69
C VAL A 3 -4.98 20.96 3.59
N ALA A 4 -4.46 19.77 3.33
CA ALA A 4 -5.13 18.75 2.54
C ALA A 4 -5.91 17.83 3.47
N ILE A 5 -7.22 17.68 3.25
CA ILE A 5 -8.05 16.73 3.98
C ILE A 5 -8.02 15.39 3.23
N HIS A 6 -7.60 14.32 3.91
CA HIS A 6 -7.73 12.97 3.41
C HIS A 6 -8.80 12.22 4.21
N ALA A 7 -9.80 11.70 3.52
CA ALA A 7 -10.86 10.92 4.13
C ALA A 7 -11.11 9.64 3.32
N ARG A 8 -11.37 8.56 4.03
CA ARG A 8 -11.76 7.28 3.46
C ARG A 8 -13.15 6.91 3.94
N VAL A 9 -14.02 6.70 2.97
CA VAL A 9 -15.45 6.49 3.15
C VAL A 9 -15.79 5.04 2.82
N SER A 10 -16.27 4.28 3.80
CA SER A 10 -16.78 2.92 3.59
C SER A 10 -18.28 2.96 3.33
N THR A 11 -18.75 2.26 2.30
CA THR A 11 -20.19 2.11 2.03
C THR A 11 -20.87 1.13 2.99
N ASP A 12 -20.10 0.37 3.79
CA ASP A 12 -20.61 -0.67 4.69
C ASP A 12 -20.65 -0.26 6.17
N ASP A 13 -20.17 0.91 6.54
CA ASP A 13 -20.21 1.40 7.94
C ASP A 13 -21.65 1.78 8.33
N ARG A 14 -22.38 0.78 8.81
CA ARG A 14 -23.72 0.94 9.42
C ARG A 14 -23.60 1.75 10.70
N GLY A 15 -23.52 3.09 10.59
CA GLY A 15 -23.62 3.98 11.76
C GLY A 15 -22.67 5.18 11.80
N GLN A 16 -21.64 5.25 10.99
CA GLN A 16 -20.85 6.47 10.85
C GLN A 16 -21.00 7.00 9.43
N CYS A 17 -21.82 8.05 9.29
CA CYS A 17 -21.97 8.72 8.02
C CYS A 17 -20.61 9.30 7.61
N PRO A 18 -20.04 8.90 6.46
CA PRO A 18 -18.73 9.36 5.97
C PRO A 18 -18.66 10.87 5.86
N GLU A 19 -19.80 11.49 5.61
CA GLU A 19 -19.96 12.94 5.55
C GLU A 19 -19.67 13.60 6.91
N ASN A 20 -20.03 12.95 8.03
CA ASN A 20 -19.76 13.47 9.37
C ASN A 20 -18.25 13.60 9.65
N GLN A 21 -17.44 12.69 9.14
CA GLN A 21 -15.97 12.80 9.27
C GLN A 21 -15.44 14.00 8.51
N LEU A 22 -15.87 14.20 7.27
CA LEU A 22 -15.47 15.36 6.47
C LEU A 22 -15.92 16.68 7.11
N ILE A 23 -17.14 16.74 7.61
CA ILE A 23 -17.66 17.92 8.32
C ILE A 23 -16.76 18.25 9.51
N ALA A 24 -16.46 17.26 10.36
CA ALA A 24 -15.62 17.47 11.54
C ALA A 24 -14.19 17.91 11.18
N LEU A 25 -13.60 17.36 10.10
CA LEU A 25 -12.27 17.75 9.62
C LEU A 25 -12.27 19.19 9.07
N ARG A 26 -13.29 19.58 8.33
CA ARG A 26 -13.48 20.97 7.84
C ARG A 26 -13.65 21.95 8.98
N GLU A 27 -14.48 21.61 9.96
CA GLU A 27 -14.68 22.43 11.17
C GLU A 27 -13.40 22.57 11.98
N TRP A 28 -12.60 21.51 12.06
CA TRP A 28 -11.29 21.56 12.72
C TRP A 28 -10.37 22.57 12.00
N CYS A 29 -10.30 22.51 10.66
CA CYS A 29 -9.52 23.47 9.88
C CYS A 29 -9.99 24.92 10.13
N ALA A 30 -11.29 25.16 10.10
CA ALA A 30 -11.87 26.49 10.32
C ALA A 30 -11.56 27.02 11.74
N ARG A 31 -11.74 26.18 12.77
CA ARG A 31 -11.42 26.56 14.17
C ARG A 31 -9.94 26.82 14.41
N SER A 32 -9.06 26.10 13.70
CA SER A 32 -7.61 26.24 13.81
C SER A 32 -7.03 27.33 12.90
N GLY A 33 -7.86 28.08 12.16
CA GLY A 33 -7.41 29.11 11.24
C GLY A 33 -6.60 28.56 10.07
N HIS A 34 -6.94 27.38 9.58
CA HIS A 34 -6.29 26.72 8.45
C HIS A 34 -7.14 26.83 7.19
N GLU A 35 -6.47 27.00 6.06
CA GLU A 35 -7.09 26.99 4.72
C GLU A 35 -7.13 25.57 4.17
N VAL A 36 -8.29 25.11 3.71
CA VAL A 36 -8.41 23.82 3.04
C VAL A 36 -7.96 23.96 1.59
N ALA A 37 -6.76 23.43 1.28
CA ALA A 37 -6.18 23.48 -0.05
C ALA A 37 -6.72 22.42 -1.00
N GLY A 38 -7.31 21.34 -0.47
CA GLY A 38 -7.91 20.28 -1.25
C GLY A 38 -8.44 19.14 -0.41
N GLU A 39 -9.36 18.37 -0.99
CA GLU A 39 -9.95 17.19 -0.38
C GLU A 39 -9.68 15.96 -1.24
N TYR A 40 -9.18 14.91 -0.60
CA TYR A 40 -8.81 13.64 -1.21
C TYR A 40 -9.65 12.54 -0.56
N VAL A 41 -10.84 12.33 -1.13
CA VAL A 41 -11.84 11.42 -0.58
C VAL A 41 -11.85 10.12 -1.37
N GLU A 42 -11.59 9.02 -0.68
CA GLU A 42 -11.67 7.68 -1.24
C GLU A 42 -12.99 7.02 -0.89
N HIS A 43 -13.77 6.67 -1.89
CA HIS A 43 -15.00 5.89 -1.73
C HIS A 43 -14.71 4.40 -1.81
N GLU A 44 -15.08 3.68 -0.77
CA GLU A 44 -14.95 2.24 -0.71
C GLU A 44 -16.13 1.55 -1.38
N SER A 45 -16.05 1.32 -2.70
CA SER A 45 -16.98 0.41 -3.37
C SER A 45 -16.41 -1.01 -3.36
N GLY A 46 -17.21 -2.02 -3.01
CA GLY A 46 -16.81 -3.44 -2.93
C GLY A 46 -16.30 -4.06 -4.23
N ARG A 47 -16.29 -3.34 -5.36
CA ARG A 47 -15.82 -3.81 -6.67
C ARG A 47 -14.32 -3.59 -6.84
N LYS A 48 -13.61 -4.63 -7.24
CA LYS A 48 -12.18 -4.64 -7.58
C LYS A 48 -11.92 -3.75 -8.79
N GLY A 49 -11.21 -2.64 -8.65
CA GLY A 49 -10.82 -1.79 -9.78
C GLY A 49 -9.58 -0.94 -9.45
N THR A 50 -8.77 -0.69 -10.46
CA THR A 50 -7.54 0.12 -10.45
C THR A 50 -7.77 1.60 -10.10
N GLU A 51 -9.01 2.08 -10.14
CA GLU A 51 -9.40 3.46 -9.76
C GLU A 51 -9.32 3.72 -8.25
N ARG A 52 -9.15 2.68 -7.45
CA ARG A 52 -9.24 2.70 -5.97
C ARG A 52 -8.23 3.57 -5.25
N ARG A 53 -7.17 4.05 -5.93
CA ARG A 53 -6.10 4.83 -5.31
C ARG A 53 -5.79 6.15 -6.02
N ALA A 54 -6.65 6.55 -6.93
CA ALA A 54 -6.42 7.76 -7.71
C ALA A 54 -6.30 9.00 -6.80
N HIS A 55 -7.18 9.11 -5.79
CA HIS A 55 -7.15 10.21 -4.83
C HIS A 55 -5.94 10.15 -3.90
N PHE A 56 -5.58 8.96 -3.40
CA PHE A 56 -4.39 8.78 -2.56
C PHE A 56 -3.09 9.04 -3.34
N ALA A 57 -2.99 8.53 -4.57
CA ALA A 57 -1.85 8.82 -5.45
C ALA A 57 -1.72 10.32 -5.74
N ARG A 58 -2.85 10.97 -6.05
CA ARG A 58 -2.90 12.42 -6.27
C ARG A 58 -2.52 13.22 -5.02
N LEU A 59 -2.91 12.77 -3.83
CA LEU A 59 -2.46 13.38 -2.57
C LEU A 59 -0.94 13.44 -2.49
N PHE A 60 -0.24 12.33 -2.79
CA PHE A 60 1.22 12.28 -2.74
C PHE A 60 1.90 13.05 -3.89
N GLU A 61 1.29 13.08 -5.06
CA GLU A 61 1.76 13.92 -6.16
C GLU A 61 1.68 15.40 -5.79
N ASP A 62 0.56 15.84 -5.25
CA ASP A 62 0.34 17.22 -4.82
C ASP A 62 1.21 17.58 -3.59
N ALA A 63 1.45 16.63 -2.67
CA ALA A 63 2.38 16.77 -1.57
C ALA A 63 3.83 16.98 -2.07
N SER A 64 4.28 16.21 -3.06
CA SER A 64 5.63 16.36 -3.64
C SER A 64 5.83 17.71 -4.31
N ARG A 65 4.75 18.32 -4.80
CA ARG A 65 4.72 19.67 -5.37
C ARG A 65 4.48 20.78 -4.34
N ARG A 66 4.38 20.42 -3.06
CA ARG A 66 4.10 21.35 -1.94
C ARG A 66 2.87 22.22 -2.14
N LYS A 67 1.79 21.66 -2.68
CA LYS A 67 0.53 22.40 -2.85
C LYS A 67 -0.15 22.70 -1.50
N PHE A 68 0.21 21.98 -0.46
CA PHE A 68 -0.25 22.15 0.92
C PHE A 68 0.89 21.87 1.90
N ASP A 69 0.71 22.31 3.13
CA ASP A 69 1.73 22.28 4.17
C ASP A 69 1.47 21.13 5.17
N MET A 70 0.23 20.62 5.22
CA MET A 70 -0.18 19.57 6.14
C MET A 70 -1.27 18.67 5.53
N VAL A 71 -1.24 17.39 5.88
CA VAL A 71 -2.31 16.43 5.62
C VAL A 71 -3.06 16.17 6.92
N LEU A 72 -4.38 16.41 6.92
CA LEU A 72 -5.29 16.09 7.99
C LEU A 72 -6.10 14.84 7.63
N PHE A 73 -6.12 13.85 8.53
CA PHE A 73 -6.92 12.63 8.37
C PHE A 73 -7.61 12.25 9.68
N TRP A 74 -8.60 11.35 9.61
CA TRP A 74 -9.39 10.97 10.77
C TRP A 74 -8.58 10.19 11.81
N ALA A 75 -7.98 9.05 11.40
CA ALA A 75 -7.16 8.18 12.23
C ALA A 75 -6.15 7.42 11.34
N LEU A 76 -5.10 6.83 11.92
CA LEU A 76 -4.06 6.10 11.19
C LEU A 76 -4.63 4.92 10.39
N ASP A 77 -5.55 4.17 10.96
CA ASP A 77 -6.21 3.04 10.31
C ASP A 77 -7.09 3.47 9.13
N ARG A 78 -7.52 4.74 9.12
CA ARG A 78 -8.28 5.37 8.03
C ARG A 78 -7.39 6.04 7.01
N PHE A 79 -6.12 6.30 7.34
CA PHE A 79 -5.16 6.87 6.41
C PHE A 79 -4.70 5.88 5.35
N SER A 80 -4.37 4.63 5.74
CA SER A 80 -3.99 3.57 4.80
C SER A 80 -4.54 2.21 5.22
N ARG A 81 -4.87 1.35 4.23
CA ARG A 81 -5.30 -0.04 4.44
C ARG A 81 -4.19 -1.06 4.32
N GLU A 82 -3.01 -0.62 3.97
CA GLU A 82 -1.89 -1.51 3.65
C GLU A 82 -1.21 -2.08 4.89
N GLY A 83 -1.81 -1.82 6.06
CA GLY A 83 -1.25 -2.18 7.36
C GLY A 83 -0.29 -1.13 7.90
N MET A 84 0.08 -1.29 9.17
CA MET A 84 0.86 -0.32 9.94
C MET A 84 2.19 0.04 9.26
N VAL A 85 2.89 -0.96 8.72
CA VAL A 85 4.21 -0.75 8.06
C VAL A 85 4.10 0.22 6.90
N GLN A 86 3.15 0.01 6.01
CA GLN A 86 2.96 0.86 4.83
C GLN A 86 2.45 2.25 5.23
N THR A 87 1.54 2.31 6.21
CA THR A 87 1.07 3.59 6.75
C THR A 87 2.24 4.44 7.23
N ILE A 88 3.19 3.85 7.97
CA ILE A 88 4.39 4.55 8.44
C ILE A 88 5.28 4.99 7.28
N MET A 89 5.47 4.16 6.28
CA MET A 89 6.23 4.54 5.08
C MET A 89 5.59 5.72 4.35
N HIS A 90 4.27 5.77 4.29
CA HIS A 90 3.55 6.91 3.72
C HIS A 90 3.74 8.19 4.55
N LEU A 91 3.68 8.10 5.89
CA LEU A 91 3.95 9.25 6.75
C LEU A 91 5.40 9.75 6.63
N GLN A 92 6.37 8.84 6.56
CA GLN A 92 7.77 9.20 6.30
C GLN A 92 7.95 9.87 4.94
N ARG A 93 7.22 9.42 3.92
CA ARG A 93 7.23 10.06 2.60
C ARG A 93 6.68 11.48 2.64
N LEU A 94 5.59 11.75 3.39
CA LEU A 94 5.08 13.11 3.60
C LEU A 94 6.14 13.98 4.29
N ASP A 95 6.80 13.44 5.32
CA ASP A 95 7.88 14.14 6.02
C ASP A 95 9.06 14.48 5.10
N THR A 96 9.46 13.56 4.21
CA THR A 96 10.49 13.80 3.18
C THR A 96 10.11 14.95 2.24
N TYR A 97 8.82 15.13 1.95
CA TYR A 97 8.32 16.27 1.17
C TYR A 97 8.20 17.56 1.99
N GLY A 98 8.48 17.50 3.30
CA GLY A 98 8.31 18.62 4.23
C GLY A 98 6.85 18.94 4.51
N VAL A 99 5.95 17.96 4.31
CA VAL A 99 4.53 18.07 4.59
C VAL A 99 4.25 17.45 5.96
N LYS A 100 3.65 18.23 6.87
CA LYS A 100 3.23 17.79 8.19
C LYS A 100 2.03 16.86 8.09
N PHE A 101 1.74 16.11 9.13
CA PHE A 101 0.51 15.36 9.25
C PHE A 101 -0.15 15.53 10.62
N HIS A 102 -1.47 15.42 10.63
CA HIS A 102 -2.28 15.51 11.85
C HIS A 102 -3.41 14.47 11.81
N SER A 103 -3.50 13.68 12.87
CA SER A 103 -4.62 12.75 13.08
C SER A 103 -5.67 13.43 13.96
N TYR A 104 -6.91 13.45 13.50
CA TYR A 104 -8.00 14.10 14.22
C TYR A 104 -8.32 13.41 15.55
N THR A 105 -8.35 12.08 15.57
CA THR A 105 -8.67 11.29 16.78
C THR A 105 -7.46 10.98 17.65
N GLU A 106 -6.26 11.05 17.07
CA GLU A 106 -5.01 10.66 17.73
C GLU A 106 -4.13 11.90 17.93
N ALA A 107 -4.54 12.81 18.81
CA ALA A 107 -3.89 14.12 19.03
C ALA A 107 -2.40 14.02 19.37
N HIS A 108 -1.94 12.88 19.90
CA HIS A 108 -0.52 12.61 20.17
C HIS A 108 0.31 12.35 18.89
N LEU A 109 -0.34 12.12 17.76
CA LEU A 109 0.29 11.99 16.44
C LEU A 109 0.42 13.32 15.69
N ASN A 110 0.51 14.42 16.43
CA ASN A 110 0.67 15.74 15.86
C ASN A 110 2.15 16.07 15.61
N THR A 111 2.49 16.48 14.39
CA THR A 111 3.86 16.76 13.96
C THR A 111 4.24 18.24 13.95
N ASP A 112 3.50 19.08 14.67
CA ASP A 112 3.80 20.52 14.74
C ASP A 112 5.13 20.82 15.43
N ASN A 113 5.55 19.97 16.37
CA ASN A 113 6.85 20.05 17.02
C ASN A 113 7.82 19.08 16.35
N GLU A 114 8.95 19.57 15.86
CA GLU A 114 9.98 18.79 15.15
C GLU A 114 10.55 17.65 16.01
N LEU A 115 10.81 17.89 17.29
CA LEU A 115 11.31 16.86 18.20
C LEU A 115 10.29 15.75 18.39
N VAL A 116 9.02 16.10 18.64
CA VAL A 116 7.93 15.14 18.79
C VAL A 116 7.74 14.34 17.50
N ARG A 117 7.78 14.98 16.34
CA ARG A 117 7.72 14.34 15.03
C ARG A 117 8.83 13.31 14.84
N ASN A 118 10.07 13.67 15.12
CA ASN A 118 11.22 12.79 14.94
C ASN A 118 11.15 11.58 15.88
N VAL A 119 10.79 11.77 17.14
CA VAL A 119 10.58 10.69 18.11
C VAL A 119 9.44 9.78 17.66
N LEU A 120 8.30 10.35 17.26
CA LEU A 120 7.15 9.60 16.78
C LEU A 120 7.50 8.74 15.57
N LEU A 121 8.13 9.31 14.55
CA LEU A 121 8.55 8.56 13.35
C LEU A 121 9.55 7.46 13.68
N ALA A 122 10.47 7.67 14.62
CA ALA A 122 11.41 6.65 15.06
C ALA A 122 10.70 5.49 15.78
N VAL A 123 9.76 5.78 16.68
CA VAL A 123 8.95 4.77 17.38
C VAL A 123 8.09 3.98 16.40
N LEU A 124 7.36 4.68 15.53
CA LEU A 124 6.52 4.05 14.52
C LEU A 124 7.35 3.15 13.58
N SER A 125 8.53 3.60 13.15
CA SER A 125 9.44 2.80 12.32
C SER A 125 9.92 1.54 13.03
N SER A 126 10.20 1.63 14.34
CA SER A 126 10.60 0.48 15.14
C SER A 126 9.46 -0.53 15.31
N LEU A 127 8.24 -0.06 15.56
CA LEU A 127 7.05 -0.91 15.61
C LEU A 127 6.78 -1.60 14.28
N ALA A 128 6.93 -0.89 13.16
CA ALA A 128 6.80 -1.47 11.83
C ALA A 128 7.79 -2.61 11.58
N LYS A 129 9.05 -2.45 11.98
CA LYS A 129 10.06 -3.51 11.88
C LYS A 129 9.67 -4.74 12.69
N ILE A 130 9.20 -4.56 13.92
CA ILE A 130 8.75 -5.66 14.79
C ILE A 130 7.56 -6.39 14.15
N GLU A 131 6.60 -5.68 13.59
CA GLU A 131 5.45 -6.29 12.93
C GLU A 131 5.86 -7.06 11.69
N ALA A 132 6.74 -6.50 10.84
CA ALA A 132 7.28 -7.19 9.67
C ALA A 132 8.04 -8.49 10.04
N GLN A 133 8.82 -8.46 11.12
CA GLN A 133 9.48 -9.66 11.65
C GLN A 133 8.46 -10.72 12.07
N LYS A 134 7.43 -10.36 12.84
CA LYS A 134 6.37 -11.29 13.25
C LYS A 134 5.62 -11.92 12.07
N ILE A 135 5.34 -11.14 11.02
CA ILE A 135 4.73 -11.63 9.78
C ILE A 135 5.67 -12.63 9.10
N SER A 136 6.95 -12.31 8.99
CA SER A 136 7.97 -13.19 8.40
C SER A 136 8.07 -14.52 9.16
N GLU A 137 8.11 -14.48 10.49
CA GLU A 137 8.16 -15.67 11.35
C GLU A 137 6.91 -16.54 11.19
N ARG A 138 5.71 -15.94 11.18
CA ARG A 138 4.46 -16.67 10.93
C ARG A 138 4.45 -17.33 9.55
N THR A 139 4.93 -16.63 8.53
CA THR A 139 5.02 -17.14 7.16
C THR A 139 6.00 -18.31 7.09
N LYS A 140 7.20 -18.19 7.68
CA LYS A 140 8.19 -19.26 7.74
C LYS A 140 7.64 -20.50 8.47
N ALA A 141 7.01 -20.32 9.62
CA ALA A 141 6.38 -21.41 10.37
C ALA A 141 5.23 -22.06 9.58
N GLY A 142 4.44 -21.28 8.84
CA GLY A 142 3.41 -21.79 7.94
C GLY A 142 3.97 -22.63 6.79
N LEU A 143 5.03 -22.14 6.14
CA LEU A 143 5.74 -22.86 5.06
C LEU A 143 6.36 -24.17 5.57
N GLU A 144 6.98 -24.15 6.76
CA GLU A 144 7.56 -25.35 7.35
C GLU A 144 6.48 -26.41 7.68
N ARG A 145 5.35 -25.97 8.24
CA ARG A 145 4.19 -26.84 8.49
C ARG A 145 3.65 -27.45 7.19
N ALA A 146 3.56 -26.66 6.13
CA ALA A 146 3.12 -27.14 4.82
C ALA A 146 4.11 -28.17 4.25
N ARG A 147 5.42 -27.93 4.36
CA ARG A 147 6.45 -28.91 3.96
C ARG A 147 6.34 -30.23 4.71
N ARG A 148 6.14 -30.18 6.04
CA ARG A 148 5.96 -31.40 6.87
C ARG A 148 4.71 -32.19 6.49
N ARG A 149 3.69 -31.53 5.92
CA ARG A 149 2.49 -32.18 5.39
C ARG A 149 2.64 -32.68 3.95
N GLY A 150 3.85 -32.61 3.38
CA GLY A 150 4.12 -33.02 2.00
C GLY A 150 3.71 -32.01 0.93
N ALA A 151 3.28 -30.81 1.32
CA ALA A 151 2.92 -29.78 0.35
C ALA A 151 4.18 -29.29 -0.38
N ARG A 152 4.11 -29.30 -1.70
CA ARG A 152 5.17 -28.77 -2.53
C ARG A 152 5.09 -27.24 -2.53
N ILE A 153 6.19 -26.60 -2.12
CA ILE A 153 6.31 -25.16 -2.06
C ILE A 153 7.22 -24.67 -3.20
N GLY A 154 6.80 -23.62 -3.88
CA GLY A 154 7.53 -23.02 -4.98
C GLY A 154 6.82 -23.17 -6.33
N ARG A 155 7.51 -22.77 -7.38
CA ARG A 155 6.99 -22.85 -8.74
C ARG A 155 6.68 -24.30 -9.11
N PRO A 156 5.50 -24.60 -9.70
CA PRO A 156 5.20 -25.93 -10.22
C PRO A 156 6.32 -26.42 -11.14
N GLN A 157 6.62 -27.74 -11.09
CA GLN A 157 7.59 -28.27 -12.05
C GLN A 157 6.97 -28.22 -13.44
N LEU A 158 7.82 -27.96 -14.41
CA LEU A 158 7.48 -28.17 -15.80
C LEU A 158 7.11 -29.63 -16.02
N GLU A 159 6.12 -29.86 -16.84
CA GLU A 159 5.72 -31.18 -17.29
C GLU A 159 6.93 -31.95 -17.82
N ALA A 160 7.02 -33.24 -17.51
CA ALA A 160 8.22 -34.03 -17.84
C ALA A 160 8.60 -33.97 -19.33
N GLY A 161 7.58 -34.03 -20.22
CA GLY A 161 7.78 -33.89 -21.66
C GLY A 161 8.36 -32.56 -22.07
N LEU A 162 7.83 -31.46 -21.50
CA LEU A 162 8.31 -30.11 -21.78
C LEU A 162 9.74 -29.89 -21.26
N ARG A 163 10.04 -30.47 -20.12
CA ARG A 163 11.39 -30.40 -19.54
C ARG A 163 12.40 -31.12 -20.42
N SER A 164 12.08 -32.35 -20.93
CA SER A 164 12.92 -33.11 -21.84
C SER A 164 13.14 -32.35 -23.13
N GLU A 165 12.10 -31.78 -23.71
CA GLU A 165 12.18 -30.97 -24.95
C GLU A 165 13.11 -29.77 -24.77
N ILE A 166 13.00 -29.04 -23.66
CA ILE A 166 13.87 -27.89 -23.34
C ILE A 166 15.31 -28.35 -23.24
N THR A 167 15.55 -29.43 -22.50
CA THR A 167 16.92 -29.98 -22.30
C THR A 167 17.54 -30.39 -23.62
N GLN A 168 16.79 -31.08 -24.48
CA GLN A 168 17.26 -31.51 -25.80
C GLN A 168 17.65 -30.32 -26.67
N ARG A 169 16.77 -29.32 -26.78
CA ARG A 169 17.04 -28.13 -27.61
C ARG A 169 18.24 -27.33 -27.12
N LEU A 170 18.44 -27.24 -25.81
CA LEU A 170 19.64 -26.60 -25.24
C LEU A 170 20.90 -27.43 -25.53
N ALA A 171 20.85 -28.77 -25.48
CA ALA A 171 21.95 -29.64 -25.86
C ALA A 171 22.28 -29.53 -27.34
N ASP A 172 21.28 -29.32 -28.19
CA ASP A 172 21.46 -29.11 -29.64
C ASP A 172 21.99 -27.70 -29.99
N GLY A 173 22.37 -26.91 -28.96
CA GLY A 173 23.00 -25.60 -29.14
C GLY A 173 22.04 -24.42 -29.28
N ALA A 174 20.74 -24.61 -29.06
CA ALA A 174 19.78 -23.51 -29.05
C ALA A 174 19.99 -22.59 -27.83
N THR A 175 19.87 -21.28 -28.03
CA THR A 175 19.97 -20.34 -26.91
C THR A 175 18.70 -20.39 -26.03
N PRO A 176 18.81 -20.13 -24.70
CA PRO A 176 17.65 -20.12 -23.80
C PRO A 176 16.53 -19.21 -24.30
N PHE A 177 16.87 -18.09 -24.92
CA PHE A 177 15.91 -17.14 -25.51
C PHE A 177 15.16 -17.74 -26.70
N ALA A 178 15.86 -18.43 -27.62
CA ALA A 178 15.26 -19.10 -28.78
C ALA A 178 14.31 -20.21 -28.34
N VAL A 179 14.68 -21.00 -27.32
CA VAL A 179 13.83 -22.06 -26.75
C VAL A 179 12.58 -21.44 -26.11
N ALA A 180 12.72 -20.39 -25.29
CA ALA A 180 11.58 -19.72 -24.68
C ALA A 180 10.60 -19.15 -25.72
N ARG A 181 11.13 -18.48 -26.76
CA ARG A 181 10.32 -17.92 -27.87
C ARG A 181 9.55 -19.00 -28.63
N ALA A 182 10.17 -20.14 -28.92
CA ALA A 182 9.52 -21.25 -29.61
C ALA A 182 8.37 -21.85 -28.78
N LEU A 183 8.56 -21.99 -27.47
CA LEU A 183 7.53 -22.50 -26.56
C LEU A 183 6.36 -21.54 -26.43
N VAL A 184 6.60 -20.24 -26.30
CA VAL A 184 5.54 -19.23 -26.24
C VAL A 184 4.71 -19.21 -27.53
N ALA A 185 5.37 -19.30 -28.71
CA ALA A 185 4.69 -19.37 -30.00
C ALA A 185 3.76 -20.59 -30.10
N ARG A 186 4.19 -21.76 -29.59
CA ARG A 186 3.39 -23.00 -29.54
C ARG A 186 2.18 -22.87 -28.61
N PHE A 187 2.33 -22.26 -27.42
CA PHE A 187 1.20 -22.00 -26.51
C PHE A 187 0.15 -21.09 -27.14
N ASN A 188 0.58 -20.02 -27.79
CA ASN A 188 -0.33 -19.08 -28.44
C ASN A 188 -1.07 -19.69 -29.67
N GLN A 189 -0.59 -20.78 -30.25
CA GLN A 189 -1.28 -21.54 -31.32
C GLN A 189 -2.39 -22.45 -30.77
N ILE A 190 -2.19 -23.00 -29.55
CA ILE A 190 -3.15 -23.90 -28.89
C ILE A 190 -4.37 -23.13 -28.37
N GLU A 191 -4.21 -21.88 -27.92
CA GLU A 191 -5.32 -21.03 -27.47
C GLU A 191 -6.20 -20.47 -28.63
N ARG A 192 -5.87 -20.74 -29.88
CA ARG A 192 -6.63 -20.27 -31.08
C ARG A 192 -7.45 -21.37 -31.73
N ILE A 193 -7.54 -22.56 -31.15
CA ILE A 193 -8.38 -23.68 -31.56
C ILE A 193 -9.53 -23.85 -30.56
#